data_792773614218fbf041204c5ac0e24b8d
#
_entry.id   792773614218fbf041204c5ac0e24b8d
#
_cell.length_a   1.000
_cell.length_b   1.000
_cell.length_c   1.000
_cell.angle_alpha   90.00
_cell.angle_beta   90.00
_cell.angle_gamma   90.00
#
_symmetry.space_group_name_H-M   'P 1'
#
loop_
_entity.id
_entity.type
_entity.pdbx_description
1 polymer ?
#
loop_
_entity_poly.entity_id
_entity_poly.type
_entity_poly.pdbx_seq_one_letter_code
_entity_poly.pdbx_strand_id
1 'polypeptide(L)'
;MSYPKACLILLVISSTAALAQVSHSEQVQIAPPLVRAIDPPAQDATAADLEHQGDLLREDKMYLDALDYYEAALGKKPNDARLLNKIGITELMMQHYKEARKSFERSIRANHEFADAYNNLGVILYENRKYGAAIKQYESAIKKDSESASFYSNLGAAYFSKREFEPAVAAYQRALEMDPDVFVRTSRSGVQAQLPSPEDRARYDYTVAKLYAKMGYSDQSLEYLKKAMEDGYKDLKNVYKDTEFAQLRKNPRFTELMASSTPVISN
;
A
#
# COMPACT_ATOMS: atom_id res chain seq x y z
N MET A 1 -81.49 -25.49 -10.55
CA MET A 1 -80.08 -25.72 -10.32
C MET A 1 -79.32 -24.98 -11.41
N SER A 2 -78.84 -23.79 -11.09
CA SER A 2 -78.11 -22.99 -12.06
C SER A 2 -77.03 -22.20 -11.30
N TYR A 3 -75.78 -22.46 -11.62
CA TYR A 3 -74.66 -21.75 -11.01
C TYR A 3 -74.40 -20.43 -11.77
N PRO A 4 -74.16 -19.32 -11.13
CA PRO A 4 -73.75 -18.12 -11.81
C PRO A 4 -72.27 -18.13 -12.14
N LYS A 5 -71.95 -17.71 -13.36
CA LYS A 5 -70.59 -17.53 -13.89
C LYS A 5 -69.93 -16.31 -13.19
N ALA A 6 -68.89 -16.56 -12.45
CA ALA A 6 -68.01 -15.50 -11.94
C ALA A 6 -67.09 -14.97 -13.07
N CYS A 7 -67.21 -13.71 -13.34
CA CYS A 7 -66.36 -12.95 -14.27
C CYS A 7 -65.02 -12.62 -13.59
N LEU A 8 -63.95 -13.25 -14.05
CA LEU A 8 -62.60 -12.97 -13.53
C LEU A 8 -62.05 -11.74 -14.26
N ILE A 9 -61.99 -10.61 -13.57
CA ILE A 9 -61.29 -9.41 -14.03
C ILE A 9 -59.81 -9.59 -13.78
N LEU A 10 -59.00 -9.80 -14.85
CA LEU A 10 -57.57 -9.77 -14.78
C LEU A 10 -57.06 -8.35 -14.67
N LEU A 11 -56.63 -7.95 -13.48
CA LEU A 11 -55.90 -6.73 -13.25
C LEU A 11 -54.44 -6.95 -13.63
N VAL A 12 -54.04 -6.47 -14.82
CA VAL A 12 -52.63 -6.44 -15.19
C VAL A 12 -51.96 -5.29 -14.43
N ILE A 13 -51.28 -5.63 -13.35
CA ILE A 13 -50.40 -4.69 -12.66
C ILE A 13 -49.04 -4.74 -13.37
N SER A 14 -48.79 -3.76 -14.21
CA SER A 14 -47.46 -3.52 -14.77
C SER A 14 -46.54 -2.99 -13.67
N SER A 15 -45.86 -3.88 -12.97
CA SER A 15 -44.76 -3.51 -12.11
C SER A 15 -43.53 -3.24 -12.98
N THR A 16 -43.25 -1.97 -13.25
CA THR A 16 -41.92 -1.54 -13.70
C THR A 16 -40.96 -1.79 -12.56
N ALA A 17 -40.28 -2.94 -12.60
CA ALA A 17 -39.13 -3.18 -11.75
C ALA A 17 -38.03 -2.18 -12.14
N ALA A 18 -37.84 -1.13 -11.36
CA ALA A 18 -36.65 -0.32 -11.39
C ALA A 18 -35.48 -1.23 -10.98
N LEU A 19 -34.72 -1.69 -11.96
CA LEU A 19 -33.41 -2.30 -11.72
C LEU A 19 -32.53 -1.21 -11.12
N ALA A 20 -32.43 -1.19 -9.78
CA ALA A 20 -31.39 -0.45 -9.10
C ALA A 20 -30.05 -1.02 -9.59
N GLN A 21 -29.34 -0.24 -10.39
CA GLN A 21 -27.94 -0.50 -10.67
C GLN A 21 -27.18 -0.39 -9.35
N VAL A 22 -26.93 -1.52 -8.72
CA VAL A 22 -25.98 -1.62 -7.61
C VAL A 22 -24.62 -1.28 -8.20
N SER A 23 -24.10 -0.10 -7.82
CA SER A 23 -22.78 0.33 -8.24
C SER A 23 -21.75 -0.69 -7.75
N HIS A 24 -20.81 -1.04 -8.62
CA HIS A 24 -19.75 -2.04 -8.37
C HIS A 24 -18.77 -1.64 -7.22
N SER A 25 -19.04 -0.56 -6.51
CA SER A 25 -18.22 -0.06 -5.40
C SER A 25 -18.54 -0.66 -4.02
N GLU A 26 -19.54 -1.53 -3.90
CA GLU A 26 -19.94 -2.16 -2.64
C GLU A 26 -19.74 -3.68 -2.58
N GLN A 27 -18.80 -4.21 -3.34
CA GLN A 27 -18.27 -5.52 -3.00
C GLN A 27 -17.30 -5.33 -1.82
N VAL A 28 -17.87 -5.30 -0.62
CA VAL A 28 -17.10 -5.60 0.59
C VAL A 28 -16.53 -6.98 0.37
N GLN A 29 -15.25 -7.06 0.01
CA GLN A 29 -14.52 -8.33 0.06
C GLN A 29 -14.51 -8.73 1.53
N ILE A 30 -15.47 -9.55 1.93
CA ILE A 30 -15.42 -10.23 3.21
C ILE A 30 -14.20 -11.14 3.10
N ALA A 31 -13.11 -10.72 3.73
CA ALA A 31 -11.93 -11.58 3.84
C ALA A 31 -12.40 -12.93 4.40
N PRO A 32 -11.92 -14.05 3.87
CA PRO A 32 -12.27 -15.35 4.39
C PRO A 32 -11.97 -15.37 5.89
N PRO A 33 -12.77 -16.05 6.72
CA PRO A 33 -12.53 -16.10 8.15
C PRO A 33 -11.12 -16.61 8.40
N LEU A 34 -10.38 -15.91 9.26
CA LEU A 34 -9.04 -16.33 9.69
C LEU A 34 -9.20 -17.64 10.51
N VAL A 35 -8.74 -18.74 9.97
CA VAL A 35 -8.81 -20.06 10.60
C VAL A 35 -7.40 -20.59 10.75
N ARG A 36 -7.11 -21.22 11.89
CA ARG A 36 -5.88 -22.00 12.05
C ARG A 36 -5.99 -23.27 11.22
N ALA A 37 -4.99 -23.52 10.39
CA ALA A 37 -5.01 -24.61 9.43
C ALA A 37 -4.02 -25.72 9.74
N ILE A 38 -3.08 -25.47 10.67
CA ILE A 38 -2.02 -26.44 11.02
C ILE A 38 -1.98 -26.72 12.51
N ASP A 39 -1.25 -27.75 12.88
CA ASP A 39 -1.01 -28.12 14.27
C ASP A 39 -0.25 -27.03 15.03
N PRO A 40 -0.49 -26.89 16.33
CA PRO A 40 0.20 -25.91 17.16
C PRO A 40 1.72 -26.18 17.22
N PRO A 41 2.53 -25.12 17.48
CA PRO A 41 3.98 -25.25 17.57
C PRO A 41 4.43 -26.34 18.56
N ALA A 42 5.38 -27.18 18.15
CA ALA A 42 5.95 -28.21 19.04
C ALA A 42 6.71 -27.57 20.21
N GLN A 43 6.52 -28.08 21.41
CA GLN A 43 7.10 -27.53 22.64
C GLN A 43 8.62 -27.64 22.70
N ASP A 44 9.20 -28.65 22.05
CA ASP A 44 10.64 -28.92 21.99
C ASP A 44 11.35 -28.21 20.82
N ALA A 45 10.62 -27.62 19.90
CA ALA A 45 11.20 -26.87 18.79
C ALA A 45 12.04 -25.68 19.27
N THR A 46 13.13 -25.36 18.57
CA THR A 46 13.97 -24.21 18.93
C THR A 46 13.28 -22.88 18.55
N ALA A 47 13.71 -21.77 19.16
CA ALA A 47 13.19 -20.45 18.79
C ALA A 47 13.47 -20.13 17.31
N ALA A 48 14.58 -20.60 16.76
CA ALA A 48 14.93 -20.37 15.35
C ALA A 48 14.03 -21.17 14.40
N ASP A 49 13.73 -22.43 14.72
CA ASP A 49 12.83 -23.27 13.92
C ASP A 49 11.41 -22.69 13.93
N LEU A 50 10.95 -22.26 15.10
CA LEU A 50 9.64 -21.63 15.26
C LEU A 50 9.55 -20.30 14.49
N GLU A 51 10.58 -19.46 14.56
CA GLU A 51 10.65 -18.22 13.80
C GLU A 51 10.61 -18.49 12.28
N HIS A 52 11.40 -19.46 11.82
CA HIS A 52 11.44 -19.84 10.40
C HIS A 52 10.09 -20.38 9.91
N GLN A 53 9.46 -21.26 10.68
CA GLN A 53 8.14 -21.78 10.33
C GLN A 53 7.09 -20.65 10.31
N GLY A 54 7.15 -19.73 11.26
CA GLY A 54 6.30 -18.53 11.26
C GLY A 54 6.50 -17.66 10.01
N ASP A 55 7.74 -17.53 9.51
CA ASP A 55 8.01 -16.81 8.27
C ASP A 55 7.35 -17.47 7.05
N LEU A 56 7.46 -18.79 6.91
CA LEU A 56 6.81 -19.55 5.83
C LEU A 56 5.29 -19.40 5.88
N LEU A 57 4.69 -19.56 7.04
CA LEU A 57 3.25 -19.42 7.23
C LEU A 57 2.75 -18.01 6.90
N ARG A 58 3.52 -17.00 7.26
CA ARG A 58 3.18 -15.62 6.92
C ARG A 58 3.27 -15.36 5.41
N GLU A 59 4.26 -15.94 4.71
CA GLU A 59 4.39 -15.89 3.25
C GLU A 59 3.17 -16.55 2.58
N ASP A 60 2.70 -17.67 3.12
CA ASP A 60 1.49 -18.37 2.68
C ASP A 60 0.19 -17.68 3.12
N LYS A 61 0.28 -16.53 3.79
CA LYS A 61 -0.86 -15.76 4.33
C LYS A 61 -1.66 -16.47 5.41
N MET A 62 -1.09 -17.48 6.03
CA MET A 62 -1.65 -18.20 7.18
C MET A 62 -1.32 -17.44 8.48
N TYR A 63 -1.87 -16.25 8.60
CA TYR A 63 -1.44 -15.25 9.60
C TYR A 63 -1.68 -15.68 11.05
N LEU A 64 -2.78 -16.38 11.35
CA LEU A 64 -3.04 -16.86 12.71
C LEU A 64 -2.03 -17.93 13.13
N ASP A 65 -1.75 -18.88 12.23
CA ASP A 65 -0.76 -19.91 12.47
C ASP A 65 0.64 -19.30 12.61
N ALA A 66 0.99 -18.33 11.75
CA ALA A 66 2.25 -17.59 11.85
C ALA A 66 2.41 -16.90 13.21
N LEU A 67 1.35 -16.28 13.75
CA LEU A 67 1.37 -15.66 15.08
C LEU A 67 1.64 -16.67 16.18
N ASP A 68 0.97 -17.83 16.16
CA ASP A 68 1.17 -18.87 17.16
C ASP A 68 2.65 -19.32 17.19
N TYR A 69 3.28 -19.46 16.02
CA TYR A 69 4.70 -19.81 15.90
C TYR A 69 5.64 -18.70 16.36
N TYR A 70 5.38 -17.44 15.99
CA TYR A 70 6.19 -16.32 16.50
C TYR A 70 6.04 -16.10 18.00
N GLU A 71 4.84 -16.27 18.55
CA GLU A 71 4.62 -16.17 20.00
C GLU A 71 5.33 -17.28 20.76
N ALA A 72 5.31 -18.52 20.23
CA ALA A 72 6.08 -19.62 20.79
C ALA A 72 7.60 -19.35 20.73
N ALA A 73 8.11 -18.79 19.60
CA ALA A 73 9.50 -18.36 19.49
C ALA A 73 9.84 -17.26 20.50
N LEU A 74 8.95 -16.28 20.66
CA LEU A 74 9.10 -15.18 21.62
C LEU A 74 9.09 -15.68 23.08
N GLY A 75 8.30 -16.72 23.38
CA GLY A 75 8.32 -17.40 24.68
C GLY A 75 9.70 -17.95 25.03
N LYS A 76 10.46 -18.42 24.04
CA LYS A 76 11.84 -18.93 24.23
C LYS A 76 12.89 -17.79 24.20
N LYS A 77 12.62 -16.66 23.54
CA LYS A 77 13.48 -15.47 23.49
C LYS A 77 12.69 -14.21 23.87
N PRO A 78 12.35 -14.04 25.14
CA PRO A 78 11.62 -12.88 25.61
C PRO A 78 12.36 -11.58 25.21
N ASN A 79 11.62 -10.59 24.75
CA ASN A 79 12.15 -9.29 24.31
C ASN A 79 13.05 -9.32 23.04
N ASP A 80 12.93 -10.33 22.20
CA ASP A 80 13.55 -10.26 20.87
C ASP A 80 12.81 -9.21 20.00
N ALA A 81 13.52 -8.13 19.70
CA ALA A 81 12.94 -7.00 18.95
C ALA A 81 12.49 -7.41 17.54
N ARG A 82 13.21 -8.32 16.87
CA ARG A 82 12.86 -8.80 15.53
C ARG A 82 11.59 -9.65 15.56
N LEU A 83 11.46 -10.57 16.52
CA LEU A 83 10.24 -11.37 16.69
C LEU A 83 9.03 -10.48 16.98
N LEU A 84 9.18 -9.51 17.89
CA LEU A 84 8.14 -8.54 18.20
C LEU A 84 7.72 -7.73 16.96
N ASN A 85 8.68 -7.36 16.10
CA ASN A 85 8.39 -6.68 14.85
C ASN A 85 7.67 -7.59 13.83
N LYS A 86 8.07 -8.86 13.71
CA LYS A 86 7.40 -9.86 12.85
C LYS A 86 5.96 -10.11 13.29
N ILE A 87 5.71 -10.20 14.59
CA ILE A 87 4.36 -10.27 15.17
C ILE A 87 3.57 -9.03 14.74
N GLY A 88 4.13 -7.82 14.93
CA GLY A 88 3.46 -6.59 14.54
C GLY A 88 3.15 -6.48 13.04
N ILE A 89 4.04 -6.95 12.17
CA ILE A 89 3.80 -7.01 10.72
C ILE A 89 2.64 -7.98 10.43
N THR A 90 2.61 -9.14 11.06
CA THR A 90 1.56 -10.14 10.84
C THR A 90 0.20 -9.62 11.32
N GLU A 91 0.15 -8.98 12.48
CA GLU A 91 -1.05 -8.31 13.00
C GLU A 91 -1.53 -7.18 12.05
N LEU A 92 -0.58 -6.43 11.47
CA LEU A 92 -0.90 -5.37 10.50
C LEU A 92 -1.50 -5.95 9.21
N MET A 93 -0.98 -7.09 8.72
CA MET A 93 -1.54 -7.81 7.57
C MET A 93 -3.00 -8.26 7.81
N MET A 94 -3.35 -8.54 9.06
CA MET A 94 -4.74 -8.84 9.48
C MET A 94 -5.56 -7.58 9.79
N GLN A 95 -5.00 -6.39 9.61
CA GLN A 95 -5.61 -5.10 9.96
C GLN A 95 -5.88 -4.93 11.48
N HIS A 96 -5.19 -5.69 12.31
CA HIS A 96 -5.23 -5.56 13.77
C HIS A 96 -4.34 -4.41 14.25
N TYR A 97 -4.67 -3.19 13.84
CA TYR A 97 -3.82 -2.00 14.01
C TYR A 97 -3.41 -1.69 15.45
N LYS A 98 -4.28 -2.00 16.43
CA LYS A 98 -3.96 -1.76 17.85
C LYS A 98 -2.91 -2.72 18.37
N GLU A 99 -3.03 -3.98 18.02
CA GLU A 99 -2.12 -5.07 18.39
C GLU A 99 -0.77 -4.85 17.70
N ALA A 100 -0.78 -4.62 16.38
CA ALA A 100 0.41 -4.28 15.61
C ALA A 100 1.19 -3.10 16.21
N ARG A 101 0.50 -2.04 16.58
CA ARG A 101 1.12 -0.89 17.25
C ARG A 101 1.80 -1.28 18.56
N LYS A 102 1.13 -2.07 19.41
CA LYS A 102 1.72 -2.53 20.68
C LYS A 102 2.97 -3.37 20.44
N SER A 103 2.93 -4.25 19.44
CA SER A 103 4.06 -5.12 19.08
C SER A 103 5.25 -4.30 18.59
N PHE A 104 5.05 -3.28 17.73
CA PHE A 104 6.12 -2.38 17.32
C PHE A 104 6.67 -1.53 18.47
N GLU A 105 5.81 -1.00 19.33
CA GLU A 105 6.24 -0.26 20.52
C GLU A 105 7.03 -1.15 21.50
N ARG A 106 6.69 -2.44 21.62
CA ARG A 106 7.47 -3.42 22.39
C ARG A 106 8.80 -3.71 21.72
N SER A 107 8.83 -3.85 20.40
CA SER A 107 10.05 -4.03 19.61
C SER A 107 11.03 -2.87 19.84
N ILE A 108 10.55 -1.63 19.76
CA ILE A 108 11.35 -0.42 20.04
C ILE A 108 11.89 -0.43 21.47
N ARG A 109 11.07 -0.82 22.47
CA ARG A 109 11.54 -0.91 23.87
C ARG A 109 12.58 -2.00 24.06
N ALA A 110 12.48 -3.11 23.34
CA ALA A 110 13.44 -4.20 23.38
C ALA A 110 14.78 -3.85 22.72
N ASN A 111 14.74 -3.07 21.63
CA ASN A 111 15.93 -2.55 20.97
C ASN A 111 15.64 -1.17 20.36
N HIS A 112 16.13 -0.14 20.99
CA HIS A 112 15.97 1.25 20.51
C HIS A 112 16.73 1.58 19.22
N GLU A 113 17.63 0.72 18.77
CA GLU A 113 18.37 0.87 17.50
C GLU A 113 17.72 0.08 16.36
N PHE A 114 16.62 -0.62 16.59
CA PHE A 114 15.97 -1.41 15.56
C PHE A 114 15.08 -0.54 14.66
N ALA A 115 15.65 -0.07 13.57
CA ALA A 115 15.06 0.92 12.63
C ALA A 115 13.70 0.50 12.06
N ASP A 116 13.55 -0.79 11.68
CA ASP A 116 12.32 -1.32 11.09
C ASP A 116 11.09 -1.10 11.96
N ALA A 117 11.24 -1.23 13.29
CA ALA A 117 10.10 -1.06 14.19
C ALA A 117 9.60 0.40 14.22
N TYR A 118 10.50 1.38 14.10
CA TYR A 118 10.11 2.79 13.95
C TYR A 118 9.40 3.01 12.61
N ASN A 119 9.95 2.47 11.49
CA ASN A 119 9.31 2.57 10.20
C ASN A 119 7.89 1.97 10.23
N ASN A 120 7.72 0.80 10.77
CA ASN A 120 6.43 0.11 10.81
C ASN A 120 5.42 0.79 11.74
N LEU A 121 5.88 1.38 12.86
CA LEU A 121 5.04 2.24 13.68
C LEU A 121 4.62 3.50 12.90
N GLY A 122 5.52 4.06 12.10
CA GLY A 122 5.24 5.16 11.18
C GLY A 122 4.12 4.81 10.19
N VAL A 123 4.12 3.60 9.62
CA VAL A 123 3.07 3.14 8.70
C VAL A 123 1.70 3.12 9.40
N ILE A 124 1.60 2.58 10.61
CA ILE A 124 0.32 2.61 11.37
C ILE A 124 -0.16 4.04 11.62
N LEU A 125 0.75 4.95 11.93
CA LEU A 125 0.40 6.36 12.14
C LEU A 125 -0.06 7.01 10.84
N TYR A 126 0.57 6.66 9.71
CA TYR A 126 0.20 7.12 8.38
C TYR A 126 -1.22 6.66 8.01
N GLU A 127 -1.53 5.36 8.14
CA GLU A 127 -2.86 4.79 7.89
C GLU A 127 -3.94 5.48 8.74
N ASN A 128 -3.59 5.87 9.96
CA ASN A 128 -4.47 6.66 10.83
C ASN A 128 -4.47 8.17 10.50
N ARG A 129 -3.91 8.59 9.35
CA ARG A 129 -3.80 9.97 8.89
C ARG A 129 -3.05 10.92 9.84
N LYS A 130 -2.24 10.36 10.74
CA LYS A 130 -1.39 11.11 11.67
C LYS A 130 -0.03 11.40 11.01
N TYR A 131 -0.05 12.03 9.83
CA TYR A 131 1.12 12.18 8.98
C TYR A 131 2.32 12.83 9.67
N GLY A 132 2.11 13.88 10.47
CA GLY A 132 3.18 14.51 11.23
C GLY A 132 3.84 13.61 12.28
N ALA A 133 3.08 12.68 12.87
CA ALA A 133 3.63 11.67 13.78
C ALA A 133 4.34 10.55 13.01
N ALA A 134 3.80 10.16 11.84
CA ALA A 134 4.44 9.19 10.95
C ALA A 134 5.82 9.69 10.48
N ILE A 135 5.92 10.94 10.02
CA ILE A 135 7.18 11.60 9.65
C ILE A 135 8.23 11.43 10.73
N LYS A 136 7.90 11.76 12.00
CA LYS A 136 8.85 11.62 13.13
C LYS A 136 9.35 10.19 13.32
N GLN A 137 8.49 9.18 13.07
CA GLN A 137 8.89 7.78 13.18
C GLN A 137 9.79 7.37 12.01
N TYR A 138 9.49 7.79 10.78
CA TYR A 138 10.33 7.52 9.62
C TYR A 138 11.70 8.22 9.74
N GLU A 139 11.75 9.46 10.21
CA GLU A 139 13.00 10.16 10.50
C GLU A 139 13.82 9.44 11.59
N SER A 140 13.15 8.89 12.61
CA SER A 140 13.79 8.06 13.63
C SER A 140 14.36 6.76 13.04
N ALA A 141 13.64 6.11 12.12
CA ALA A 141 14.14 4.93 11.41
C ALA A 141 15.39 5.28 10.58
N ILE A 142 15.33 6.33 9.77
CA ILE A 142 16.44 6.81 8.93
C ILE A 142 17.66 7.18 9.75
N LYS A 143 17.46 7.78 10.93
CA LYS A 143 18.59 8.10 11.84
C LYS A 143 19.34 6.86 12.32
N LYS A 144 18.66 5.72 12.42
CA LYS A 144 19.24 4.46 12.89
C LYS A 144 19.80 3.60 11.75
N ASP A 145 19.13 3.65 10.60
CA ASP A 145 19.56 3.04 9.36
C ASP A 145 19.25 3.98 8.19
N SER A 146 20.27 4.60 7.65
CA SER A 146 20.16 5.55 6.53
C SER A 146 20.20 4.87 5.15
N GLU A 147 20.35 3.54 5.10
CA GLU A 147 20.54 2.81 3.83
C GLU A 147 19.27 2.13 3.32
N SER A 148 18.12 2.36 3.95
CA SER A 148 16.85 1.76 3.57
C SER A 148 16.04 2.67 2.65
N ALA A 149 15.97 2.35 1.35
CA ALA A 149 15.15 3.07 0.37
C ALA A 149 13.66 3.14 0.77
N SER A 150 13.14 2.08 1.41
CA SER A 150 11.75 2.02 1.85
C SER A 150 11.42 3.06 2.93
N PHE A 151 12.36 3.40 3.81
CA PHE A 151 12.14 4.43 4.84
C PHE A 151 11.99 5.81 4.20
N TYR A 152 12.81 6.13 3.21
CA TYR A 152 12.70 7.39 2.47
C TYR A 152 11.44 7.43 1.60
N SER A 153 11.04 6.31 1.01
CA SER A 153 9.80 6.20 0.26
C SER A 153 8.57 6.49 1.15
N ASN A 154 8.52 5.87 2.34
CA ASN A 154 7.45 6.09 3.31
C ASN A 154 7.45 7.53 3.86
N LEU A 155 8.63 8.09 4.12
CA LEU A 155 8.79 9.49 4.53
C LEU A 155 8.23 10.43 3.44
N GLY A 156 8.57 10.18 2.18
CA GLY A 156 8.07 10.92 1.03
C GLY A 156 6.54 10.86 0.94
N ALA A 157 5.94 9.67 1.13
CA ALA A 157 4.49 9.49 1.12
C ALA A 157 3.81 10.30 2.26
N ALA A 158 4.42 10.35 3.44
CA ALA A 158 3.88 11.10 4.57
C ALA A 158 3.95 12.61 4.36
N TYR A 159 5.06 13.14 3.83
CA TYR A 159 5.16 14.54 3.42
C TYR A 159 4.18 14.88 2.31
N PHE A 160 4.06 14.00 1.30
CA PHE A 160 3.13 14.19 0.19
C PHE A 160 1.68 14.28 0.67
N SER A 161 1.26 13.36 1.54
CA SER A 161 -0.10 13.35 2.13
C SER A 161 -0.37 14.57 3.03
N LYS A 162 0.70 15.16 3.56
CA LYS A 162 0.65 16.43 4.31
C LYS A 162 0.67 17.67 3.40
N ARG A 163 0.80 17.47 2.08
CA ARG A 163 0.96 18.51 1.04
C ARG A 163 2.27 19.31 1.13
N GLU A 164 3.26 18.75 1.76
CA GLU A 164 4.64 19.26 1.81
C GLU A 164 5.43 18.64 0.65
N PHE A 165 5.22 19.19 -0.57
CA PHE A 165 5.68 18.55 -1.80
C PHE A 165 7.20 18.59 -1.99
N GLU A 166 7.88 19.67 -1.62
CA GLU A 166 9.33 19.79 -1.74
C GLU A 166 10.06 18.74 -0.88
N PRO A 167 9.76 18.58 0.42
CA PRO A 167 10.33 17.49 1.23
C PRO A 167 9.97 16.10 0.69
N ALA A 168 8.74 15.93 0.16
CA ALA A 168 8.32 14.65 -0.43
C ALA A 168 9.19 14.28 -1.63
N VAL A 169 9.41 15.22 -2.56
CA VAL A 169 10.25 15.02 -3.75
C VAL A 169 11.68 14.68 -3.34
N ALA A 170 12.25 15.38 -2.35
CA ALA A 170 13.59 15.10 -1.85
C ALA A 170 13.70 13.69 -1.26
N ALA A 171 12.72 13.27 -0.47
CA ALA A 171 12.70 11.92 0.10
C ALA A 171 12.54 10.83 -0.97
N TYR A 172 11.64 11.02 -1.95
CA TYR A 172 11.48 10.09 -3.07
C TYR A 172 12.74 10.02 -3.95
N GLN A 173 13.39 11.16 -4.22
CA GLN A 173 14.65 11.17 -4.96
C GLN A 173 15.70 10.33 -4.22
N ARG A 174 15.83 10.49 -2.91
CA ARG A 174 16.77 9.72 -2.11
C ARG A 174 16.45 8.23 -2.14
N ALA A 175 15.17 7.85 -2.06
CA ALA A 175 14.74 6.46 -2.18
C ALA A 175 15.15 5.85 -3.54
N LEU A 176 14.93 6.58 -4.64
CA LEU A 176 15.28 6.15 -6.00
C LEU A 176 16.80 6.07 -6.23
N GLU A 177 17.58 6.96 -5.63
CA GLU A 177 19.06 6.91 -5.69
C GLU A 177 19.62 5.63 -5.05
N MET A 178 18.93 5.12 -4.02
CA MET A 178 19.30 3.87 -3.33
C MET A 178 18.78 2.64 -4.07
N ASP A 179 17.54 2.69 -4.52
CA ASP A 179 16.86 1.59 -5.19
C ASP A 179 15.96 2.14 -6.31
N PRO A 180 16.40 2.08 -7.57
CA PRO A 180 15.61 2.54 -8.72
C PRO A 180 14.27 1.84 -8.88
N ASP A 181 14.12 0.65 -8.29
CA ASP A 181 12.88 -0.14 -8.37
C ASP A 181 12.00 0.01 -7.13
N VAL A 182 12.34 0.90 -6.19
CA VAL A 182 11.64 1.03 -4.89
C VAL A 182 10.13 1.23 -5.03
N PHE A 183 9.67 1.87 -6.10
CA PHE A 183 8.25 2.09 -6.36
C PHE A 183 7.60 1.01 -7.24
N VAL A 184 8.40 0.18 -7.92
CA VAL A 184 7.93 -0.89 -8.81
C VAL A 184 7.77 -2.20 -8.03
N ARG A 185 8.69 -2.45 -7.11
CA ARG A 185 8.64 -3.65 -6.26
C ARG A 185 7.70 -3.42 -5.09
N THR A 186 6.67 -4.23 -4.99
CA THR A 186 5.96 -4.40 -3.71
C THR A 186 6.97 -4.92 -2.70
N SER A 187 7.35 -4.07 -1.76
CA SER A 187 8.40 -4.35 -0.78
C SER A 187 8.11 -5.66 -0.03
N ARG A 188 9.02 -6.63 -0.12
CA ARG A 188 8.97 -7.88 0.67
C ARG A 188 9.27 -7.64 2.15
N SER A 189 9.86 -6.52 2.52
CA SER A 189 10.38 -6.27 3.87
C SER A 189 9.74 -5.08 4.60
N GLY A 190 8.81 -4.36 4.01
CA GLY A 190 8.17 -3.22 4.65
C GLY A 190 6.76 -2.95 4.13
N VAL A 191 5.93 -2.35 4.95
CA VAL A 191 4.60 -1.90 4.53
C VAL A 191 4.75 -0.55 3.85
N GLN A 192 4.25 -0.44 2.61
CA GLN A 192 4.25 0.80 1.86
C GLN A 192 3.00 1.61 2.19
N ALA A 193 3.18 2.90 2.47
CA ALA A 193 2.08 3.82 2.71
C ALA A 193 1.25 4.04 1.42
N GLN A 194 -0.07 3.91 1.51
CA GLN A 194 -0.97 4.12 0.38
C GLN A 194 -1.52 5.55 0.35
N LEU A 195 -1.58 6.15 -0.83
CA LEU A 195 -2.10 7.51 -1.00
C LEU A 195 -3.63 7.52 -0.91
N PRO A 196 -4.21 8.50 -0.19
CA PRO A 196 -5.59 8.45 0.25
C PRO A 196 -6.63 8.78 -0.83
N SER A 197 -6.23 9.42 -1.96
CA SER A 197 -7.19 9.83 -2.99
C SER A 197 -6.66 9.62 -4.42
N PRO A 198 -7.55 9.45 -5.43
CA PRO A 198 -7.15 9.38 -6.84
C PRO A 198 -6.37 10.62 -7.31
N GLU A 199 -6.78 11.81 -6.88
CA GLU A 199 -6.10 13.06 -7.25
C GLU A 199 -4.67 13.12 -6.66
N ASP A 200 -4.50 12.66 -5.42
CA ASP A 200 -3.18 12.58 -4.80
C ASP A 200 -2.33 11.51 -5.49
N ARG A 201 -2.90 10.37 -5.91
CA ARG A 201 -2.21 9.35 -6.71
C ARG A 201 -1.76 9.90 -8.07
N ALA A 202 -2.66 10.55 -8.81
CA ALA A 202 -2.32 11.16 -10.10
C ALA A 202 -1.16 12.16 -10.00
N ARG A 203 -1.15 12.98 -8.97
CA ARG A 203 -0.05 13.93 -8.70
C ARG A 203 1.24 13.22 -8.28
N TYR A 204 1.12 12.20 -7.44
CA TYR A 204 2.24 11.36 -7.04
C TYR A 204 2.87 10.69 -8.27
N ASP A 205 2.07 10.03 -9.10
CA ASP A 205 2.56 9.34 -10.29
C ASP A 205 3.27 10.29 -11.25
N TYR A 206 2.73 11.50 -11.45
CA TYR A 206 3.38 12.53 -12.22
C TYR A 206 4.72 12.96 -11.59
N THR A 207 4.78 13.11 -10.28
CA THR A 207 6.01 13.46 -9.54
C THR A 207 7.06 12.37 -9.69
N VAL A 208 6.68 11.10 -9.53
CA VAL A 208 7.58 9.96 -9.70
C VAL A 208 8.03 9.84 -11.16
N ALA A 209 7.15 10.07 -12.13
CA ALA A 209 7.52 10.12 -13.55
C ALA A 209 8.62 11.16 -13.82
N LYS A 210 8.51 12.36 -13.21
CA LYS A 210 9.54 13.40 -13.31
C LYS A 210 10.88 12.94 -12.74
N LEU A 211 10.86 12.31 -11.58
CA LEU A 211 12.08 11.81 -10.93
C LEU A 211 12.77 10.75 -11.79
N TYR A 212 12.04 9.77 -12.31
CA TYR A 212 12.58 8.78 -13.23
C TYR A 212 13.13 9.41 -14.52
N ALA A 213 12.41 10.38 -15.10
CA ALA A 213 12.89 11.09 -16.28
C ALA A 213 14.21 11.83 -16.02
N LYS A 214 14.31 12.54 -14.88
CA LYS A 214 15.53 13.23 -14.44
C LYS A 214 16.72 12.30 -14.28
N MET A 215 16.46 11.07 -13.81
CA MET A 215 17.49 10.04 -13.58
C MET A 215 17.78 9.20 -14.85
N GLY A 216 17.08 9.44 -15.96
CA GLY A 216 17.29 8.74 -17.23
C GLY A 216 16.55 7.40 -17.37
N TYR A 217 15.72 7.02 -16.42
CA TYR A 217 14.90 5.81 -16.44
C TYR A 217 13.63 6.03 -17.28
N SER A 218 13.79 5.99 -18.61
CA SER A 218 12.73 6.37 -19.56
C SER A 218 11.50 5.45 -19.48
N ASP A 219 11.70 4.15 -19.30
CA ASP A 219 10.61 3.18 -19.28
C ASP A 219 9.73 3.35 -18.04
N GLN A 220 10.34 3.47 -16.87
CA GLN A 220 9.64 3.74 -15.61
C GLN A 220 8.94 5.11 -15.65
N SER A 221 9.60 6.11 -16.22
CA SER A 221 9.00 7.44 -16.38
C SER A 221 7.74 7.40 -17.25
N LEU A 222 7.77 6.67 -18.38
CA LEU A 222 6.60 6.51 -19.25
C LEU A 222 5.48 5.73 -18.54
N GLU A 223 5.81 4.70 -17.78
CA GLU A 223 4.83 3.93 -17.00
C GLU A 223 4.10 4.81 -15.98
N TYR A 224 4.86 5.58 -15.18
CA TYR A 224 4.28 6.46 -14.18
C TYR A 224 3.54 7.65 -14.81
N LEU A 225 4.00 8.16 -15.95
CA LEU A 225 3.27 9.18 -16.69
C LEU A 225 1.92 8.65 -17.19
N LYS A 226 1.88 7.40 -17.66
CA LYS A 226 0.65 6.72 -18.05
C LYS A 226 -0.32 6.58 -16.88
N LYS A 227 0.17 6.13 -15.71
CA LYS A 227 -0.65 6.05 -14.47
C LYS A 227 -1.22 7.41 -14.09
N ALA A 228 -0.41 8.47 -14.13
CA ALA A 228 -0.86 9.84 -13.85
C ALA A 228 -1.99 10.27 -14.80
N MET A 229 -1.90 9.88 -16.08
CA MET A 229 -2.94 10.17 -17.09
C MET A 229 -4.22 9.37 -16.80
N GLU A 230 -4.10 8.09 -16.50
CA GLU A 230 -5.22 7.19 -16.16
C GLU A 230 -5.95 7.64 -14.89
N ASP A 231 -5.22 8.12 -13.89
CA ASP A 231 -5.77 8.69 -12.64
C ASP A 231 -6.24 10.16 -12.79
N GLY A 232 -6.15 10.73 -14.00
CA GLY A 232 -6.73 12.03 -14.36
C GLY A 232 -5.92 13.23 -13.87
N TYR A 233 -4.59 13.21 -13.99
CA TYR A 233 -3.75 14.35 -13.65
C TYR A 233 -4.10 15.58 -14.50
N LYS A 234 -4.58 16.64 -13.84
CA LYS A 234 -5.16 17.83 -14.52
C LYS A 234 -4.14 18.66 -15.29
N ASP A 235 -2.91 18.74 -14.79
CA ASP A 235 -1.85 19.60 -15.34
C ASP A 235 -0.92 18.85 -16.31
N LEU A 236 -1.42 17.84 -16.98
CA LEU A 236 -0.63 16.96 -17.85
C LEU A 236 0.18 17.73 -18.93
N LYS A 237 -0.34 18.86 -19.41
CA LYS A 237 0.35 19.74 -20.38
C LYS A 237 1.72 20.26 -19.87
N ASN A 238 1.96 20.21 -18.54
CA ASN A 238 3.24 20.59 -17.97
C ASN A 238 4.37 19.64 -18.39
N VAL A 239 4.06 18.43 -18.84
CA VAL A 239 5.04 17.47 -19.40
C VAL A 239 5.85 18.08 -20.55
N TYR A 240 5.30 19.07 -21.28
CA TYR A 240 6.01 19.76 -22.34
C TYR A 240 6.89 20.92 -21.85
N LYS A 241 6.69 21.39 -20.62
CA LYS A 241 7.40 22.53 -20.02
C LYS A 241 8.45 22.08 -19.00
N ASP A 242 8.14 21.05 -18.24
CA ASP A 242 9.01 20.55 -17.17
C ASP A 242 10.32 20.04 -17.75
N THR A 243 11.43 20.57 -17.24
CA THR A 243 12.77 20.32 -17.76
C THR A 243 13.20 18.86 -17.59
N GLU A 244 12.69 18.19 -16.58
CA GLU A 244 12.97 16.78 -16.29
C GLU A 244 12.56 15.86 -17.44
N PHE A 245 11.51 16.18 -18.17
CA PHE A 245 11.06 15.41 -19.34
C PHE A 245 11.79 15.77 -20.65
N ALA A 246 12.79 16.66 -20.63
CA ALA A 246 13.44 17.14 -21.85
C ALA A 246 14.02 16.00 -22.73
N GLN A 247 14.62 14.98 -22.11
CA GLN A 247 15.14 13.81 -22.83
C GLN A 247 14.01 12.84 -23.18
N LEU A 248 13.06 12.64 -22.28
CA LEU A 248 11.94 11.76 -22.50
C LEU A 248 11.10 12.17 -23.72
N ARG A 249 10.91 13.48 -23.94
CA ARG A 249 10.21 14.02 -25.12
C ARG A 249 10.82 13.62 -26.47
N LYS A 250 12.09 13.19 -26.50
CA LYS A 250 12.76 12.68 -27.70
C LYS A 250 12.48 11.19 -27.95
N ASN A 251 11.90 10.50 -26.98
CA ASN A 251 11.58 9.08 -27.10
C ASN A 251 10.29 8.90 -27.93
N PRO A 252 10.28 8.10 -29.01
CA PRO A 252 9.08 7.86 -29.83
C PRO A 252 7.88 7.39 -28.99
N ARG A 253 8.09 6.55 -27.99
CA ARG A 253 7.03 6.05 -27.09
C ARG A 253 6.38 7.16 -26.28
N PHE A 254 7.07 8.24 -26.00
CA PHE A 254 6.48 9.43 -25.39
C PHE A 254 5.42 10.06 -26.31
N THR A 255 5.74 10.21 -27.59
CA THR A 255 4.81 10.77 -28.58
C THR A 255 3.56 9.87 -28.72
N GLU A 256 3.76 8.55 -28.77
CA GLU A 256 2.68 7.56 -28.82
C GLU A 256 1.79 7.66 -27.57
N LEU A 257 2.39 7.71 -26.38
CA LEU A 257 1.67 7.83 -25.11
C LEU A 257 0.83 9.11 -25.08
N MET A 258 1.41 10.25 -25.45
CA MET A 258 0.71 11.54 -25.41
C MET A 258 -0.39 11.63 -26.47
N ALA A 259 -0.23 10.99 -27.64
CA ALA A 259 -1.27 10.92 -28.67
C ALA A 259 -2.47 10.07 -28.23
N SER A 260 -2.25 9.00 -27.47
CA SER A 260 -3.32 8.12 -26.97
C SER A 260 -4.21 8.79 -25.91
N SER A 261 -3.74 9.88 -25.29
CA SER A 261 -4.46 10.60 -24.23
C SER A 261 -5.34 11.75 -24.72
N THR A 262 -5.27 12.07 -26.01
CA THR A 262 -6.13 13.10 -26.58
C THR A 262 -7.53 12.48 -26.74
N PRO A 263 -8.60 13.00 -26.08
CA PRO A 263 -9.94 12.52 -26.37
C PRO A 263 -10.19 12.72 -27.86
N VAL A 264 -10.58 11.65 -28.56
CA VAL A 264 -11.11 11.77 -29.93
C VAL A 264 -12.37 12.62 -29.81
N ILE A 265 -12.23 13.91 -30.02
CA ILE A 265 -13.40 14.79 -30.25
C ILE A 265 -13.91 14.37 -31.62
N SER A 266 -14.84 13.44 -31.64
CA SER A 266 -15.66 13.17 -32.81
C SER A 266 -16.49 14.41 -33.07
N ASN A 267 -16.11 15.13 -34.16
CA ASN A 267 -16.92 16.16 -34.75
C ASN A 267 -18.28 15.64 -35.21
#